data_c32a74776f018f7790bd5de95f40ef79
#
_entry.id   c32a74776f018f7790bd5de95f40ef79
#
_cell.length_a   1.000
_cell.length_b   1.000
_cell.length_c   1.000
_cell.angle_alpha   90.00
_cell.angle_beta   90.00
_cell.angle_gamma   90.00
#
_symmetry.space_group_name_H-M   'P 1'
#
loop_
_entity.id
_entity.type
_entity.pdbx_description
1 polymer ?
#
loop_
_entity_poly.entity_id
_entity_poly.type
_entity_poly.pdbx_seq_one_letter_code
_entity_poly.pdbx_strand_id
1 'polypeptide(L)'
;MNDSATPPARAGAAQAVSPETAFVLAADDARLLTEVGFLAAGAGDAARAETIFKALRRLRPAVAYPLIGLAVAWMNAARAPEAVALLESAVLADPGERALLDAWRGFALQLAGRNGESRRLLEAVAQGEGEGATLARGLLGLPREGA
;
A
#
# COMPACT_ATOMS: atom_id res chain seq x y z
N MET A 1 54.87 21.30 -0.12
CA MET A 1 54.42 21.29 -0.19
C MET A 1 53.38 20.97 -0.23
N ASN A 2 52.43 20.91 -0.03
CA ASN A 2 51.59 20.63 -0.10
C ASN A 2 50.62 20.33 -0.07
N ASP A 3 49.90 20.35 0.07
CA ASP A 3 49.08 20.17 0.14
C ASP A 3 48.11 19.79 0.00
N SER A 4 47.44 19.56 -0.13
CA SER A 4 46.67 18.82 -0.34
C SER A 4 45.51 18.93 0.07
N ALA A 5 45.08 19.51 0.21
CA ALA A 5 43.94 19.67 0.47
C ALA A 5 42.93 18.93 0.11
N THR A 6 42.36 18.31 0.71
CA THR A 6 41.45 17.57 0.34
C THR A 6 40.20 18.14 0.45
N PRO A 7 39.35 18.04 -0.31
CA PRO A 7 38.17 18.54 -0.32
C PRO A 7 37.26 17.95 0.54
N PRO A 8 36.57 18.53 1.14
CA PRO A 8 35.74 17.97 1.96
C PRO A 8 34.58 17.42 1.42
N ALA A 9 34.12 16.78 2.02
CA ALA A 9 33.15 16.10 1.57
C ALA A 9 31.99 16.81 1.28
N ARG A 10 31.40 16.52 0.42
CA ARG A 10 30.34 17.06 0.11
C ARG A 10 29.24 16.52 0.79
N ALA A 11 29.29 15.63 1.58
CA ALA A 11 28.22 15.07 2.26
C ALA A 11 27.40 16.07 3.00
N GLY A 12 27.99 17.09 3.38
CA GLY A 12 27.26 18.05 4.12
C GLY A 12 26.27 18.83 3.32
N ALA A 13 26.40 18.82 2.04
CA ALA A 13 25.50 19.58 1.26
C ALA A 13 24.10 19.00 1.26
N ALA A 14 24.03 17.73 1.44
CA ALA A 14 22.77 17.07 1.40
C ALA A 14 21.91 17.37 2.58
N GLN A 15 22.48 18.00 3.60
CA GLN A 15 21.73 18.18 4.79
C GLN A 15 21.23 19.58 4.96
N ALA A 16 21.35 20.36 3.94
CA ALA A 16 20.94 21.73 4.02
C ALA A 16 19.41 21.89 3.90
N VAL A 17 18.69 20.84 3.62
CA VAL A 17 17.25 20.91 3.43
C VAL A 17 16.56 21.00 4.78
N SER A 18 15.65 21.93 4.95
CA SER A 18 14.93 22.06 6.20
C SER A 18 13.98 20.89 6.41
N PRO A 19 13.60 20.59 7.62
CA PRO A 19 12.64 19.53 7.87
C PRO A 19 11.32 19.68 7.14
N GLU A 20 10.84 20.92 7.03
CA GLU A 20 9.60 21.18 6.32
C GLU A 20 9.73 20.88 4.83
N THR A 21 10.82 21.31 4.22
CA THR A 21 11.08 21.03 2.82
C THR A 21 11.25 19.55 2.57
N ALA A 22 11.94 18.87 3.47
CA ALA A 22 12.13 17.43 3.35
C ALA A 22 10.79 16.70 3.44
N PHE A 23 9.89 17.16 4.30
CA PHE A 23 8.57 16.55 4.43
C PHE A 23 7.73 16.73 3.16
N VAL A 24 7.76 17.91 2.58
CA VAL A 24 7.01 18.21 1.35
C VAL A 24 7.54 17.38 0.19
N LEU A 25 8.87 17.32 0.04
CA LEU A 25 9.48 16.51 -1.01
C LEU A 25 9.14 15.03 -0.83
N ALA A 26 9.19 14.55 0.41
CA ALA A 26 8.87 13.16 0.68
C ALA A 26 7.41 12.84 0.35
N ALA A 27 6.49 13.79 0.56
CA ALA A 27 5.09 13.59 0.22
C ALA A 27 4.88 13.52 -1.29
N ASP A 28 5.52 14.43 -2.04
CA ASP A 28 5.44 14.42 -3.49
C ASP A 28 6.09 13.18 -4.08
N ASP A 29 7.24 12.78 -3.55
CA ASP A 29 7.92 11.57 -3.97
C ASP A 29 7.08 10.34 -3.68
N ALA A 30 6.44 10.29 -2.53
CA ALA A 30 5.57 9.17 -2.16
C ALA A 30 4.38 9.07 -3.10
N ARG A 31 3.82 10.21 -3.50
CA ARG A 31 2.71 10.24 -4.45
C ARG A 31 3.13 9.70 -5.81
N LEU A 32 4.26 10.20 -6.32
CA LEU A 32 4.78 9.75 -7.60
C LEU A 32 5.11 8.26 -7.56
N LEU A 33 5.78 7.80 -6.52
CA LEU A 33 6.11 6.39 -6.36
C LEU A 33 4.85 5.52 -6.28
N THR A 34 3.80 6.03 -5.66
CA THR A 34 2.53 5.32 -5.59
C THR A 34 1.95 5.12 -6.98
N GLU A 35 1.93 6.17 -7.80
CA GLU A 35 1.43 6.11 -9.16
C GLU A 35 2.24 5.12 -10.00
N VAL A 36 3.56 5.21 -9.93
CA VAL A 36 4.45 4.30 -10.66
C VAL A 36 4.29 2.86 -10.17
N GLY A 37 4.15 2.68 -8.85
CA GLY A 37 3.94 1.36 -8.27
C GLY A 37 2.66 0.70 -8.77
N PHE A 38 1.55 1.44 -8.81
CA PHE A 38 0.30 0.90 -9.32
C PHE A 38 0.35 0.63 -10.83
N LEU A 39 1.05 1.47 -11.59
CA LEU A 39 1.25 1.20 -13.01
C LEU A 39 2.05 -0.08 -13.20
N ALA A 40 3.10 -0.28 -12.42
CA ALA A 40 3.91 -1.50 -12.51
C ALA A 40 3.08 -2.72 -12.12
N ALA A 41 2.28 -2.62 -11.07
CA ALA A 41 1.43 -3.72 -10.63
C ALA A 41 0.41 -4.08 -11.71
N GLY A 42 -0.19 -3.08 -12.34
CA GLY A 42 -1.16 -3.29 -13.40
C GLY A 42 -0.54 -3.87 -14.67
N ALA A 43 0.73 -3.55 -14.92
CA ALA A 43 1.44 -4.07 -16.08
C ALA A 43 2.03 -5.47 -15.84
N GLY A 44 1.87 -6.02 -14.65
CA GLY A 44 2.42 -7.32 -14.33
C GLY A 44 3.90 -7.31 -13.92
N ASP A 45 4.48 -6.12 -13.73
CA ASP A 45 5.86 -6.00 -13.27
C ASP A 45 5.88 -6.08 -11.74
N ALA A 46 5.69 -7.28 -11.24
CA ALA A 46 5.59 -7.53 -9.82
C ALA A 46 6.86 -7.14 -9.06
N ALA A 47 8.02 -7.37 -9.65
CA ALA A 47 9.30 -7.07 -8.99
C ALA A 47 9.46 -5.57 -8.75
N ARG A 48 9.13 -4.77 -9.75
CA ARG A 48 9.22 -3.30 -9.61
C ARG A 48 8.19 -2.78 -8.64
N ALA A 49 6.96 -3.26 -8.75
CA ALA A 49 5.88 -2.88 -7.85
C ALA A 49 6.25 -3.21 -6.40
N GLU A 50 6.78 -4.40 -6.17
CA GLU A 50 7.20 -4.85 -4.85
C GLU A 50 8.26 -3.93 -4.25
N THR A 51 9.27 -3.58 -5.03
CA THR A 51 10.33 -2.68 -4.56
C THR A 51 9.75 -1.33 -4.15
N ILE A 52 8.87 -0.78 -4.97
CA ILE A 52 8.27 0.53 -4.73
C ILE A 52 7.37 0.51 -3.50
N PHE A 53 6.48 -0.46 -3.41
CA PHE A 53 5.53 -0.51 -2.29
C PHE A 53 6.19 -0.87 -0.96
N LYS A 54 7.26 -1.64 -0.96
CA LYS A 54 8.05 -1.88 0.25
C LYS A 54 8.69 -0.60 0.76
N ALA A 55 9.19 0.23 -0.16
CA ALA A 55 9.75 1.53 0.23
C ALA A 55 8.66 2.46 0.77
N LEU A 56 7.51 2.51 0.11
CA LEU A 56 6.37 3.33 0.55
C LEU A 56 5.85 2.89 1.92
N ARG A 57 5.84 1.60 2.20
CA ARG A 57 5.43 1.09 3.50
C ARG A 57 6.31 1.62 4.63
N ARG A 58 7.60 1.78 4.36
CA ARG A 58 8.51 2.36 5.36
C ARG A 58 8.25 3.84 5.58
N LEU A 59 7.90 4.55 4.51
CA LEU A 59 7.63 5.98 4.58
C LEU A 59 6.24 6.29 5.16
N ARG A 60 5.28 5.41 4.95
CA ARG A 60 3.89 5.61 5.34
C ARG A 60 3.35 4.36 6.05
N PRO A 61 3.87 4.05 7.24
CA PRO A 61 3.49 2.81 7.93
C PRO A 61 2.07 2.80 8.50
N ALA A 62 1.44 3.96 8.62
CA ALA A 62 0.13 4.07 9.24
C ALA A 62 -1.04 3.97 8.26
N VAL A 63 -0.77 3.93 6.97
CA VAL A 63 -1.83 3.89 5.95
C VAL A 63 -1.83 2.57 5.21
N ALA A 64 -2.97 2.22 4.66
CA ALA A 64 -3.16 0.91 4.03
C ALA A 64 -2.60 0.81 2.63
N TYR A 65 -2.52 1.92 1.88
CA TYR A 65 -2.27 1.84 0.45
C TYR A 65 -0.94 1.18 0.03
N PRO A 66 0.17 1.31 0.78
CA PRO A 66 1.39 0.61 0.37
C PRO A 66 1.25 -0.92 0.48
N LEU A 67 0.53 -1.38 1.50
CA LEU A 67 0.25 -2.80 1.66
C LEU A 67 -0.71 -3.30 0.58
N ILE A 68 -1.72 -2.49 0.27
CA ILE A 68 -2.68 -2.81 -0.78
C ILE A 68 -1.97 -2.89 -2.12
N GLY A 69 -1.10 -1.92 -2.42
CA GLY A 69 -0.35 -1.92 -3.67
C GLY A 69 0.51 -3.16 -3.83
N LEU A 70 1.20 -3.56 -2.78
CA LEU A 70 2.01 -4.77 -2.79
C LEU A 70 1.13 -6.02 -2.96
N ALA A 71 0.00 -6.08 -2.26
CA ALA A 71 -0.93 -7.18 -2.39
C ALA A 71 -1.49 -7.28 -3.82
N VAL A 72 -1.83 -6.14 -4.43
CA VAL A 72 -2.32 -6.10 -5.82
C VAL A 72 -1.25 -6.65 -6.77
N ALA A 73 0.01 -6.25 -6.57
CA ALA A 73 1.10 -6.75 -7.40
C ALA A 73 1.21 -8.27 -7.29
N TRP A 74 1.10 -8.81 -6.09
CA TRP A 74 1.17 -10.25 -5.87
C TRP A 74 -0.06 -10.98 -6.42
N MET A 75 -1.25 -10.42 -6.26
CA MET A 75 -2.46 -10.99 -6.84
C MET A 75 -2.37 -11.05 -8.37
N ASN A 76 -1.85 -10.00 -9.00
CA ASN A 76 -1.65 -9.97 -10.44
C ASN A 76 -0.57 -10.96 -10.90
N ALA A 77 0.33 -11.34 -10.00
CA ALA A 77 1.36 -12.33 -10.28
C ALA A 77 0.93 -13.77 -9.89
N ALA A 78 -0.35 -13.96 -9.63
CA ALA A 78 -0.92 -15.25 -9.22
C ALA A 78 -0.38 -15.73 -7.87
N ARG A 79 -0.08 -14.79 -6.98
CA ARG A 79 0.42 -15.07 -5.63
C ARG A 79 -0.60 -14.61 -4.57
N ALA A 80 -1.86 -14.96 -4.77
CA ALA A 80 -2.93 -14.56 -3.87
C ALA A 80 -2.72 -15.04 -2.42
N PRO A 81 -2.27 -16.27 -2.15
CA PRO A 81 -2.04 -16.69 -0.78
C PRO A 81 -1.02 -15.82 -0.04
N GLU A 82 0.01 -15.35 -0.74
CA GLU A 82 1.02 -14.47 -0.16
C GLU A 82 0.44 -13.08 0.11
N ALA A 83 -0.44 -12.61 -0.76
CA ALA A 83 -1.13 -11.36 -0.56
C ALA A 83 -2.03 -11.44 0.68
N VAL A 84 -2.74 -12.55 0.88
CA VAL A 84 -3.55 -12.77 2.06
C VAL A 84 -2.69 -12.69 3.32
N ALA A 85 -1.56 -13.41 3.33
CA ALA A 85 -0.68 -13.43 4.49
C ALA A 85 -0.14 -12.04 4.82
N LEU A 86 0.22 -11.28 3.81
CA LEU A 86 0.69 -9.90 3.98
C LEU A 86 -0.38 -9.03 4.67
N LEU A 87 -1.59 -9.07 4.15
CA LEU A 87 -2.67 -8.23 4.65
C LEU A 87 -3.14 -8.69 6.05
N GLU A 88 -3.06 -9.97 6.35
CA GLU A 88 -3.34 -10.49 7.69
C GLU A 88 -2.32 -10.04 8.73
N SER A 89 -1.06 -9.90 8.34
CA SER A 89 0.01 -9.54 9.26
C SER A 89 0.04 -8.06 9.63
N ALA A 90 -0.70 -7.24 8.90
CA ALA A 90 -0.64 -5.80 9.08
C ALA A 90 -1.54 -5.35 10.23
N VAL A 91 -1.04 -4.41 11.01
CA VAL A 91 -1.78 -3.82 12.11
C VAL A 91 -1.82 -2.31 11.88
N LEU A 92 -3.01 -1.79 11.64
CA LEU A 92 -3.23 -0.36 11.44
C LEU A 92 -4.14 0.17 12.56
N ALA A 93 -3.79 1.33 13.08
CA ALA A 93 -4.54 1.91 14.20
C ALA A 93 -5.86 2.54 13.76
N ASP A 94 -5.84 3.19 12.59
CA ASP A 94 -7.04 3.90 12.12
C ASP A 94 -8.12 2.93 11.65
N PRO A 95 -9.36 3.06 12.15
CA PRO A 95 -10.43 2.16 11.75
C PRO A 95 -10.75 2.17 10.26
N GLY A 96 -10.67 3.33 9.62
CA GLY A 96 -10.92 3.45 8.17
C GLY A 96 -9.85 2.74 7.37
N GLU A 97 -8.60 2.89 7.77
CA GLU A 97 -7.48 2.19 7.12
C GLU A 97 -7.59 0.68 7.30
N ARG A 98 -7.99 0.22 8.49
CA ARG A 98 -8.20 -1.20 8.73
C ARG A 98 -9.34 -1.76 7.88
N ALA A 99 -10.45 -1.02 7.78
CA ALA A 99 -11.57 -1.46 6.99
C ALA A 99 -11.20 -1.60 5.52
N LEU A 100 -10.44 -0.64 5.00
CA LEU A 100 -9.96 -0.70 3.62
C LEU A 100 -9.02 -1.89 3.41
N LEU A 101 -8.08 -2.09 4.32
CA LEU A 101 -7.18 -3.23 4.28
C LEU A 101 -7.94 -4.55 4.30
N ASP A 102 -8.93 -4.66 5.17
CA ASP A 102 -9.73 -5.87 5.32
C ASP A 102 -10.59 -6.16 4.08
N ALA A 103 -11.08 -5.11 3.43
CA ALA A 103 -11.82 -5.30 2.18
C ALA A 103 -10.91 -5.88 1.10
N TRP A 104 -9.70 -5.38 0.97
CA TRP A 104 -8.71 -5.92 0.04
C TRP A 104 -8.27 -7.34 0.42
N ARG A 105 -8.17 -7.60 1.73
CA ARG A 105 -7.90 -8.96 2.20
C ARG A 105 -9.02 -9.91 1.79
N GLY A 106 -10.27 -9.46 1.89
CA GLY A 106 -11.41 -10.23 1.41
C GLY A 106 -11.31 -10.57 -0.06
N PHE A 107 -10.88 -9.62 -0.88
CA PHE A 107 -10.65 -9.87 -2.30
C PHE A 107 -9.52 -10.88 -2.53
N ALA A 108 -8.40 -10.73 -1.82
CA ALA A 108 -7.29 -11.67 -1.93
C ALA A 108 -7.72 -13.08 -1.52
N LEU A 109 -8.55 -13.20 -0.49
CA LEU A 109 -9.11 -14.48 -0.06
C LEU A 109 -9.97 -15.14 -1.16
N GLN A 110 -10.77 -14.34 -1.89
CA GLN A 110 -11.52 -14.86 -3.02
C GLN A 110 -10.57 -15.44 -4.08
N LEU A 111 -9.55 -14.70 -4.43
CA LEU A 111 -8.58 -15.16 -5.44
C LEU A 111 -7.79 -16.38 -4.96
N ALA A 112 -7.62 -16.53 -3.66
CA ALA A 112 -6.94 -17.69 -3.08
C ALA A 112 -7.88 -18.90 -2.92
N GLY A 113 -9.15 -18.76 -3.30
CA GLY A 113 -10.12 -19.84 -3.19
C GLY A 113 -10.72 -20.02 -1.80
N ARG A 114 -10.43 -19.11 -0.87
CA ARG A 114 -10.93 -19.18 0.51
C ARG A 114 -12.22 -18.38 0.63
N ASN A 115 -13.22 -18.79 -0.13
CA ASN A 115 -14.45 -18.01 -0.30
C ASN A 115 -15.28 -17.84 0.98
N GLY A 116 -15.31 -18.83 1.83
CA GLY A 116 -16.06 -18.75 3.10
C GLY A 116 -15.46 -17.70 4.03
N GLU A 117 -14.15 -17.66 4.13
CA GLU A 117 -13.45 -16.65 4.94
C GLU A 117 -13.62 -15.27 4.36
N SER A 118 -13.51 -15.17 3.03
CA SER A 118 -13.72 -13.92 2.32
C SER A 118 -15.10 -13.35 2.63
N ARG A 119 -16.12 -14.18 2.50
CA ARG A 119 -17.50 -13.73 2.70
C ARG A 119 -17.71 -13.21 4.12
N ARG A 120 -17.25 -13.97 5.11
CA ARG A 120 -17.42 -13.53 6.50
C ARG A 120 -16.74 -12.20 6.77
N LEU A 121 -15.54 -12.04 6.25
CA LEU A 121 -14.79 -10.80 6.42
C LEU A 121 -15.47 -9.62 5.74
N LEU A 122 -15.85 -9.81 4.48
CA LEU A 122 -16.49 -8.74 3.71
C LEU A 122 -17.85 -8.35 4.27
N GLU A 123 -18.62 -9.31 4.76
CA GLU A 123 -19.89 -9.02 5.42
C GLU A 123 -19.69 -8.15 6.65
N ALA A 124 -18.66 -8.43 7.44
CA ALA A 124 -18.35 -7.63 8.62
C ALA A 124 -17.94 -6.20 8.22
N VAL A 125 -17.06 -6.07 7.22
CA VAL A 125 -16.60 -4.75 6.75
C VAL A 125 -17.76 -3.96 6.14
N ALA A 126 -18.66 -4.63 5.44
CA ALA A 126 -19.79 -3.98 4.76
C ALA A 126 -20.79 -3.33 5.72
N GLN A 127 -20.76 -3.69 7.01
CA GLN A 127 -21.63 -3.08 8.02
C GLN A 127 -21.19 -1.67 8.39
N GLY A 128 -19.94 -1.31 8.10
CA GLY A 128 -19.41 0.00 8.44
C GLY A 128 -19.64 1.04 7.36
N GLU A 129 -18.84 2.07 7.40
CA GLU A 129 -18.90 3.19 6.46
C GLU A 129 -17.51 3.42 5.86
N GLY A 130 -17.45 4.23 4.81
CA GLY A 130 -16.21 4.63 4.16
C GLY A 130 -15.83 3.72 3.00
N GLU A 131 -14.61 3.93 2.51
CA GLU A 131 -14.13 3.25 1.31
C GLU A 131 -14.08 1.73 1.45
N GLY A 132 -13.64 1.24 2.61
CA GLY A 132 -13.56 -0.20 2.85
C GLY A 132 -14.93 -0.86 2.78
N ALA A 133 -15.93 -0.25 3.40
CA ALA A 133 -17.28 -0.77 3.38
C ALA A 133 -17.87 -0.73 1.97
N THR A 134 -17.60 0.34 1.23
CA THR A 134 -18.06 0.48 -0.15
C THR A 134 -17.45 -0.61 -1.02
N LEU A 135 -16.16 -0.84 -0.89
CA LEU A 135 -15.48 -1.91 -1.63
C LEU A 135 -16.05 -3.28 -1.24
N ALA A 136 -16.23 -3.53 0.06
CA ALA A 136 -16.76 -4.81 0.53
C ALA A 136 -18.15 -5.08 -0.03
N ARG A 137 -19.02 -4.08 -0.05
CA ARG A 137 -20.35 -4.21 -0.65
C ARG A 137 -20.26 -4.55 -2.13
N GLY A 138 -19.37 -3.87 -2.84
CA GLY A 138 -19.14 -4.15 -4.26
C GLY A 138 -18.70 -5.59 -4.50
N LEU A 139 -17.75 -6.07 -3.69
CA LEU A 139 -17.24 -7.44 -3.83
C LEU A 139 -18.30 -8.49 -3.47
N LEU A 140 -19.22 -8.16 -2.58
CA LEU A 140 -20.33 -9.03 -2.23
C LEU A 140 -21.51 -8.96 -3.22
N GLY A 141 -21.44 -8.04 -4.18
CA GLY A 141 -22.53 -7.83 -5.12
C GLY A 141 -23.75 -7.15 -4.52
N LEU A 142 -23.57 -6.42 -3.42
CA LEU A 142 -24.67 -5.71 -2.77
C LEU A 142 -24.92 -4.36 -3.47
N PRO A 143 -26.17 -3.87 -3.42
CA PRO A 143 -26.48 -2.58 -4.02
C PRO A 143 -25.70 -1.45 -3.35
N ARG A 144 -25.42 -0.41 -4.11
CA ARG A 144 -24.81 0.78 -3.56
C ARG A 144 -25.88 1.54 -2.78
N GLU A 145 -25.47 2.11 -1.65
CA GLU A 145 -26.38 2.96 -0.92
C GLU A 145 -26.77 4.16 -1.78
N GLY A 146 -28.03 4.45 -1.82
CA GLY A 146 -28.52 5.58 -2.60
C GLY A 146 -28.83 5.27 -4.06
N ALA A 147 -28.68 4.03 -4.47
CA ALA A 147 -28.99 3.64 -5.84
C ALA A 147 -30.46 3.19 -5.95
#